data_72f49fd19bb3b71d110d65d7d132c464
#
_entry.id   72f49fd19bb3b71d110d65d7d132c464
#
_cell.length_a   1.000
_cell.length_b   1.000
_cell.length_c   1.000
_cell.angle_alpha   90.00
_cell.angle_beta   90.00
_cell.angle_gamma   90.00
#
_symmetry.space_group_name_H-M   'P 1'
#
loop_
_entity.id
_entity.type
_entity.pdbx_description
1 polymer ?
#
loop_
_entity_poly.entity_id
_entity_poly.type
_entity_poly.pdbx_seq_one_letter_code
_entity_poly.pdbx_strand_id
1 'polypeptide(L)'
;VIDSQLSEHQAEGMLEGYVLTGRHGFFASYESFLRVVDSMITQHFKWLRKSKTHTTWRKNYPALNLIATSTVFQQDHNGYTHQDPGILTHLAEKTPEYIREYLPADTNTLLAVMDQAFKAEDMINLIVSSKHPRPQFYSADEAEELVREGYKVIDWASTVSADEDPDLVIAAAGTEPNLEALAAITILHKAFPELKIRFVNVVDILKLRHPSVDARGLSDEEFDKVFTTDKPVIFAFHGYEGMIRDIFFNRHNHNLRVHGYRENGDITTPFDMRVM
;
A
#
# COMPACT_ATOMS: atom_id res chain seq x y z
N VAL A 1 4.92 -31.09 -1.56
CA VAL A 1 4.12 -30.42 -2.62
C VAL A 1 2.72 -30.99 -2.54
N ILE A 2 1.72 -30.13 -2.51
CA ILE A 2 0.31 -30.50 -2.59
C ILE A 2 -0.16 -30.09 -3.98
N ASP A 3 -0.57 -31.05 -4.78
CA ASP A 3 -1.20 -30.78 -6.08
C ASP A 3 -2.68 -30.49 -5.85
N SER A 4 -3.17 -29.40 -6.42
CA SER A 4 -4.53 -28.94 -6.16
C SER A 4 -5.13 -28.30 -7.42
N GLN A 5 -6.43 -28.09 -7.41
CA GLN A 5 -7.11 -27.38 -8.49
C GLN A 5 -6.65 -25.91 -8.55
N LEU A 6 -6.76 -25.30 -9.72
CA LEU A 6 -6.57 -23.88 -9.89
C LEU A 6 -7.76 -23.13 -9.26
N SER A 7 -7.62 -22.79 -7.99
CA SER A 7 -8.68 -22.15 -7.20
C SER A 7 -8.06 -21.29 -6.10
N GLU A 8 -8.32 -19.99 -6.17
CA GLU A 8 -7.92 -19.02 -5.14
C GLU A 8 -8.52 -19.38 -3.79
N HIS A 9 -9.79 -19.80 -3.75
CA HIS A 9 -10.47 -20.21 -2.52
C HIS A 9 -9.78 -21.38 -1.84
N GLN A 10 -9.38 -22.38 -2.62
CA GLN A 10 -8.71 -23.56 -2.06
C GLN A 10 -7.32 -23.22 -1.55
N ALA A 11 -6.55 -22.42 -2.32
CA ALA A 11 -5.19 -22.06 -1.95
C ALA A 11 -5.17 -21.14 -0.71
N GLU A 12 -6.05 -20.16 -0.66
CA GLU A 12 -6.19 -19.25 0.50
C GLU A 12 -6.69 -20.02 1.73
N GLY A 13 -7.72 -20.86 1.60
CA GLY A 13 -8.23 -21.66 2.72
C GLY A 13 -7.20 -22.67 3.26
N MET A 14 -6.32 -23.22 2.42
CA MET A 14 -5.18 -24.01 2.87
C MET A 14 -4.20 -23.17 3.68
N LEU A 15 -3.93 -21.92 3.27
CA LEU A 15 -3.09 -21.01 4.04
C LEU A 15 -3.72 -20.66 5.38
N GLU A 16 -5.01 -20.36 5.43
CA GLU A 16 -5.71 -20.11 6.69
C GLU A 16 -5.52 -21.29 7.66
N GLY A 17 -5.80 -22.51 7.21
CA GLY A 17 -5.59 -23.72 8.02
C GLY A 17 -4.14 -23.88 8.46
N TYR A 18 -3.17 -23.52 7.61
CA TYR A 18 -1.75 -23.63 7.89
C TYR A 18 -1.28 -22.65 8.97
N VAL A 19 -1.67 -21.38 8.90
CA VAL A 19 -1.30 -20.38 9.90
C VAL A 19 -1.94 -20.68 11.27
N LEU A 20 -3.15 -21.28 11.30
CA LEU A 20 -3.79 -21.73 12.53
C LEU A 20 -3.02 -22.81 13.28
N THR A 21 -2.11 -23.52 12.60
CA THR A 21 -1.20 -24.48 13.23
C THR A 21 0.06 -23.84 13.81
N GLY A 22 0.19 -22.52 13.77
CA GLY A 22 1.35 -21.76 14.22
C GLY A 22 2.49 -21.70 13.18
N ARG A 23 2.20 -21.98 11.91
CA ARG A 23 3.17 -21.91 10.81
C ARG A 23 2.99 -20.67 9.99
N HIS A 24 4.09 -20.16 9.43
CA HIS A 24 4.11 -18.96 8.59
C HIS A 24 3.93 -19.31 7.12
N GLY A 25 3.22 -18.48 6.39
CA GLY A 25 3.02 -18.65 4.97
C GLY A 25 2.47 -17.38 4.31
N PHE A 26 2.27 -17.44 3.02
CA PHE A 26 1.63 -16.40 2.23
C PHE A 26 0.84 -17.02 1.07
N PHE A 27 -0.19 -16.33 0.64
CA PHE A 27 -0.94 -16.59 -0.58
C PHE A 27 -0.65 -15.49 -1.60
N ALA A 28 -0.16 -15.85 -2.77
CA ALA A 28 0.10 -14.92 -3.86
C ALA A 28 -0.87 -15.17 -5.00
N SER A 29 -1.54 -14.13 -5.44
CA SER A 29 -2.45 -14.14 -6.60
C SER A 29 -2.39 -12.82 -7.35
N TYR A 30 -3.00 -12.76 -8.55
CA TYR A 30 -3.21 -11.51 -9.24
C TYR A 30 -4.06 -10.57 -8.37
N GLU A 31 -3.77 -9.29 -8.42
CA GLU A 31 -4.45 -8.31 -7.58
C GLU A 31 -5.97 -8.39 -7.70
N SER A 32 -6.49 -8.41 -8.94
CA SER A 32 -7.93 -8.53 -9.20
C SER A 32 -8.53 -9.84 -8.68
N PHE A 33 -7.76 -10.93 -8.62
CA PHE A 33 -8.27 -12.23 -8.18
C PHE A 33 -8.29 -12.37 -6.66
N LEU A 34 -7.60 -11.52 -5.92
CA LEU A 34 -7.80 -11.43 -4.47
C LEU A 34 -9.24 -11.02 -4.10
N ARG A 35 -9.97 -10.36 -5.00
CA ARG A 35 -11.40 -10.11 -4.84
C ARG A 35 -12.25 -11.38 -4.79
N VAL A 36 -11.80 -12.44 -5.42
CA VAL A 36 -12.50 -13.75 -5.39
C VAL A 36 -12.54 -14.31 -3.98
N VAL A 37 -11.48 -14.09 -3.18
CA VAL A 37 -11.37 -14.60 -1.79
C VAL A 37 -11.72 -13.57 -0.71
N ASP A 38 -12.21 -12.40 -1.07
CA ASP A 38 -12.47 -11.32 -0.09
C ASP A 38 -13.48 -11.73 0.99
N SER A 39 -14.44 -12.56 0.63
CA SER A 39 -15.41 -13.14 1.57
C SER A 39 -14.74 -14.05 2.63
N MET A 40 -13.77 -14.86 2.22
CA MET A 40 -12.99 -15.73 3.12
C MET A 40 -12.11 -14.87 4.02
N ILE A 41 -11.38 -13.91 3.48
CA ILE A 41 -10.59 -12.95 4.24
C ILE A 41 -11.45 -12.22 5.27
N THR A 42 -12.68 -11.84 4.90
CA THR A 42 -13.64 -11.22 5.83
C THR A 42 -14.07 -12.17 6.95
N GLN A 43 -14.25 -13.46 6.67
CA GLN A 43 -14.55 -14.45 7.72
C GLN A 43 -13.34 -14.67 8.62
N HIS A 44 -12.13 -14.78 8.05
CA HIS A 44 -10.89 -14.87 8.84
C HIS A 44 -10.73 -13.66 9.77
N PHE A 45 -10.95 -12.46 9.30
CA PHE A 45 -10.92 -11.22 10.09
C PHE A 45 -11.90 -11.30 11.28
N LYS A 46 -13.17 -11.67 11.03
CA LYS A 46 -14.20 -11.78 12.08
C LYS A 46 -13.86 -12.85 13.10
N TRP A 47 -13.38 -13.99 12.63
CA TRP A 47 -12.92 -15.07 13.46
C TRP A 47 -11.73 -14.65 14.34
N LEU A 48 -10.71 -14.05 13.74
CA LEU A 48 -9.52 -13.54 14.41
C LEU A 48 -9.90 -12.58 15.55
N ARG A 49 -10.73 -11.58 15.24
CA ARG A 49 -11.25 -10.62 16.23
C ARG A 49 -11.99 -11.32 17.38
N LYS A 50 -12.88 -12.27 17.06
CA LYS A 50 -13.66 -12.99 18.09
C LYS A 50 -12.78 -13.91 18.93
N SER A 51 -11.87 -14.64 18.32
CA SER A 51 -10.96 -15.53 19.05
C SER A 51 -10.05 -14.75 19.99
N LYS A 52 -9.56 -13.58 19.59
CA LYS A 52 -8.71 -12.73 20.44
C LYS A 52 -9.46 -12.20 21.67
N THR A 53 -10.74 -11.85 21.53
CA THR A 53 -11.54 -11.30 22.61
C THR A 53 -12.17 -12.35 23.55
N HIS A 54 -12.48 -13.54 23.04
CA HIS A 54 -13.26 -14.56 23.79
C HIS A 54 -12.43 -15.80 24.17
N THR A 55 -11.24 -15.99 23.56
CA THR A 55 -10.41 -17.17 23.74
C THR A 55 -9.05 -16.78 24.31
N THR A 56 -9.06 -16.23 25.53
CA THR A 56 -7.86 -15.61 26.14
C THR A 56 -6.72 -16.59 26.44
N TRP A 57 -7.00 -17.90 26.44
CA TRP A 57 -6.02 -18.98 26.67
C TRP A 57 -5.26 -19.38 25.41
N ARG A 58 -5.69 -18.96 24.22
CA ARG A 58 -4.99 -19.29 22.98
C ARG A 58 -3.68 -18.52 22.85
N LYS A 59 -2.73 -19.11 22.13
CA LYS A 59 -1.55 -18.39 21.64
C LYS A 59 -1.93 -17.52 20.44
N ASN A 60 -1.14 -16.50 20.17
CA ASN A 60 -1.25 -15.75 18.92
C ASN A 60 -0.95 -16.67 17.72
N TYR A 61 -1.54 -16.34 16.58
CA TYR A 61 -1.30 -17.02 15.32
C TYR A 61 -0.43 -16.14 14.43
N PRO A 62 0.45 -16.75 13.59
CA PRO A 62 1.10 -16.01 12.51
C PRO A 62 0.08 -15.28 11.63
N ALA A 63 0.46 -14.14 11.09
CA ALA A 63 -0.42 -13.35 10.25
C ALA A 63 -0.82 -14.09 8.96
N LEU A 64 -2.03 -13.81 8.49
CA LEU A 64 -2.46 -14.17 7.14
C LEU A 64 -1.84 -13.16 6.17
N ASN A 65 -0.88 -13.60 5.35
CA ASN A 65 -0.16 -12.76 4.41
C ASN A 65 -0.67 -12.97 2.99
N LEU A 66 -1.18 -11.92 2.37
CA LEU A 66 -1.71 -11.89 1.02
C LEU A 66 -0.79 -11.03 0.15
N ILE A 67 -0.30 -11.58 -0.95
CA ILE A 67 0.54 -10.86 -1.91
C ILE A 67 -0.25 -10.66 -3.20
N ALA A 68 -0.62 -9.41 -3.46
CA ALA A 68 -1.17 -8.99 -4.74
C ALA A 68 -0.04 -8.86 -5.75
N THR A 69 0.07 -9.81 -6.64
CA THR A 69 1.01 -9.80 -7.78
C THR A 69 0.27 -9.40 -9.05
N SER A 70 0.99 -9.10 -10.12
CA SER A 70 0.36 -8.70 -11.38
C SER A 70 -0.69 -7.60 -11.16
N THR A 71 -0.21 -6.48 -10.66
CA THR A 71 -1.01 -5.31 -10.30
C THR A 71 -1.72 -4.70 -11.49
N VAL A 72 -2.71 -3.86 -11.26
CA VAL A 72 -3.51 -3.22 -12.32
C VAL A 72 -2.66 -2.59 -13.42
N PHE A 73 -1.58 -1.90 -13.08
CA PHE A 73 -0.66 -1.26 -14.04
C PHE A 73 0.21 -2.24 -14.84
N GLN A 74 0.08 -3.54 -14.60
CA GLN A 74 0.82 -4.62 -15.26
C GLN A 74 -0.12 -5.56 -16.02
N GLN A 75 -1.39 -5.20 -16.16
CA GLN A 75 -2.44 -5.95 -16.82
C GLN A 75 -3.01 -5.21 -18.04
N ASP A 76 -2.18 -4.39 -18.67
CA ASP A 76 -2.48 -3.65 -19.89
C ASP A 76 -3.00 -4.53 -21.04
N HIS A 77 -2.48 -5.76 -21.14
CA HIS A 77 -2.83 -6.73 -22.18
C HIS A 77 -4.03 -7.63 -21.85
N ASN A 78 -4.51 -7.67 -20.62
CA ASN A 78 -5.62 -8.50 -20.17
C ASN A 78 -6.95 -7.74 -20.02
N GLY A 79 -6.93 -6.42 -19.97
CA GLY A 79 -8.10 -5.57 -19.88
C GLY A 79 -8.91 -5.78 -18.60
N TYR A 80 -10.19 -5.51 -18.67
CA TYR A 80 -11.14 -5.45 -17.55
C TYR A 80 -11.20 -6.71 -16.68
N THR A 81 -10.85 -7.88 -17.17
CA THR A 81 -10.90 -9.13 -16.41
C THR A 81 -9.80 -9.23 -15.34
N HIS A 82 -8.73 -8.42 -15.43
CA HIS A 82 -7.56 -8.50 -14.59
C HIS A 82 -7.18 -7.17 -13.92
N GLN A 83 -8.01 -6.15 -14.06
CA GLN A 83 -7.74 -4.80 -13.57
C GLN A 83 -8.75 -4.44 -12.47
N ASP A 84 -8.44 -4.74 -11.22
CA ASP A 84 -9.26 -4.34 -10.06
C ASP A 84 -8.37 -4.24 -8.80
N PRO A 85 -8.07 -3.03 -8.30
CA PRO A 85 -7.35 -2.81 -7.04
C PRO A 85 -8.30 -2.74 -5.83
N GLY A 86 -9.58 -3.06 -6.00
CA GLY A 86 -10.63 -2.85 -5.00
C GLY A 86 -10.43 -3.62 -3.70
N ILE A 87 -9.55 -4.63 -3.65
CA ILE A 87 -9.20 -5.33 -2.42
C ILE A 87 -8.61 -4.37 -1.37
N LEU A 88 -7.81 -3.37 -1.77
CA LEU A 88 -7.28 -2.34 -0.88
C LEU A 88 -8.43 -1.60 -0.17
N THR A 89 -9.34 -1.02 -0.93
CA THR A 89 -10.49 -0.30 -0.34
C THR A 89 -11.33 -1.20 0.55
N HIS A 90 -11.55 -2.46 0.15
CA HIS A 90 -12.34 -3.41 0.95
C HIS A 90 -11.70 -3.73 2.30
N LEU A 91 -10.40 -3.97 2.33
CA LEU A 91 -9.70 -4.29 3.58
C LEU A 91 -9.53 -3.05 4.46
N ALA A 92 -9.35 -1.88 3.88
CA ALA A 92 -9.26 -0.62 4.61
C ALA A 92 -10.50 -0.33 5.49
N GLU A 93 -11.68 -0.86 5.14
CA GLU A 93 -12.91 -0.74 5.93
C GLU A 93 -12.95 -1.65 7.18
N LYS A 94 -11.98 -2.56 7.33
CA LYS A 94 -11.92 -3.43 8.51
C LYS A 94 -11.30 -2.69 9.69
N THR A 95 -11.44 -3.27 10.89
CA THR A 95 -10.83 -2.72 12.11
C THR A 95 -9.31 -2.64 11.95
N PRO A 96 -8.72 -1.45 12.06
CA PRO A 96 -7.29 -1.22 11.72
C PRO A 96 -6.30 -2.04 12.57
N GLU A 97 -6.70 -2.43 13.79
CA GLU A 97 -5.88 -3.28 14.67
C GLU A 97 -5.42 -4.57 13.98
N TYR A 98 -6.24 -5.10 13.05
CA TYR A 98 -6.03 -6.42 12.42
C TYR A 98 -5.57 -6.34 10.96
N ILE A 99 -5.44 -5.17 10.37
CA ILE A 99 -5.15 -5.01 8.94
C ILE A 99 -3.91 -4.15 8.75
N ARG A 100 -3.09 -4.55 7.76
CA ARG A 100 -2.00 -3.75 7.21
C ARG A 100 -2.05 -3.81 5.70
N GLU A 101 -1.76 -2.70 5.05
CA GLU A 101 -1.71 -2.59 3.60
C GLU A 101 -0.41 -1.93 3.17
N TYR A 102 0.46 -2.74 2.61
CA TYR A 102 1.80 -2.34 2.21
C TYR A 102 1.91 -2.19 0.69
N LEU A 103 2.45 -1.06 0.28
CA LEU A 103 2.70 -0.71 -1.12
C LEU A 103 4.19 -0.42 -1.34
N PRO A 104 5.06 -1.43 -1.32
CA PRO A 104 6.50 -1.24 -1.48
C PRO A 104 6.84 -0.64 -2.85
N ALA A 105 7.83 0.26 -2.87
CA ALA A 105 8.28 0.97 -4.07
C ALA A 105 9.24 0.13 -4.92
N ASP A 106 10.06 -0.71 -4.27
CA ASP A 106 11.12 -1.50 -4.90
C ASP A 106 11.36 -2.84 -4.17
N THR A 107 12.37 -3.58 -4.59
CA THR A 107 12.66 -4.91 -4.05
C THR A 107 13.13 -4.85 -2.59
N ASN A 108 13.96 -3.89 -2.19
CA ASN A 108 14.44 -3.80 -0.82
C ASN A 108 13.29 -3.43 0.14
N THR A 109 12.40 -2.52 -0.26
CA THR A 109 11.19 -2.23 0.51
C THR A 109 10.25 -3.42 0.57
N LEU A 110 10.12 -4.22 -0.50
CA LEU A 110 9.34 -5.47 -0.47
C LEU A 110 9.94 -6.48 0.50
N LEU A 111 11.27 -6.67 0.51
CA LEU A 111 11.92 -7.60 1.43
C LEU A 111 11.75 -7.17 2.89
N ALA A 112 11.89 -5.88 3.19
CA ALA A 112 11.66 -5.34 4.52
C ALA A 112 10.19 -5.50 4.97
N VAL A 113 9.22 -5.27 4.06
CA VAL A 113 7.80 -5.54 4.31
C VAL A 113 7.56 -7.02 4.59
N MET A 114 8.13 -7.92 3.79
CA MET A 114 7.97 -9.37 4.00
C MET A 114 8.54 -9.82 5.34
N ASP A 115 9.70 -9.30 5.74
CA ASP A 115 10.29 -9.60 7.06
C ASP A 115 9.34 -9.17 8.19
N GLN A 116 8.80 -7.95 8.11
CA GLN A 116 7.83 -7.44 9.08
C GLN A 116 6.52 -8.27 9.07
N ALA A 117 6.01 -8.62 7.89
CA ALA A 117 4.78 -9.37 7.74
C ALA A 117 4.90 -10.79 8.29
N PHE A 118 6.04 -11.47 8.09
CA PHE A 118 6.28 -12.81 8.67
C PHE A 118 6.48 -12.80 10.18
N LYS A 119 6.90 -11.69 10.77
CA LYS A 119 6.99 -11.51 12.23
C LYS A 119 5.67 -11.12 12.88
N ALA A 120 4.71 -10.67 12.08
CA ALA A 120 3.41 -10.23 12.56
C ALA A 120 2.54 -11.39 13.04
N GLU A 121 1.75 -11.14 14.06
CA GLU A 121 0.81 -12.09 14.66
C GLU A 121 -0.60 -11.47 14.79
N ASP A 122 -1.61 -12.32 14.72
CA ASP A 122 -3.03 -11.96 14.89
C ASP A 122 -3.48 -10.83 13.97
N MET A 123 -3.05 -10.87 12.70
CA MET A 123 -3.44 -9.87 11.71
C MET A 123 -3.46 -10.39 10.28
N ILE A 124 -3.93 -9.57 9.39
CA ILE A 124 -3.95 -9.78 7.94
C ILE A 124 -3.09 -8.71 7.29
N ASN A 125 -2.11 -9.12 6.50
CA ASN A 125 -1.28 -8.23 5.72
C ASN A 125 -1.63 -8.37 4.23
N LEU A 126 -1.95 -7.26 3.58
CA LEU A 126 -2.01 -7.16 2.13
C LEU A 126 -0.75 -6.46 1.63
N ILE A 127 -0.05 -7.08 0.70
CA ILE A 127 1.21 -6.60 0.15
C ILE A 127 1.06 -6.49 -1.37
N VAL A 128 1.10 -5.27 -1.90
CA VAL A 128 1.01 -5.03 -3.35
C VAL A 128 2.41 -5.08 -3.95
N SER A 129 2.68 -6.08 -4.78
CA SER A 129 4.02 -6.36 -5.31
C SER A 129 4.04 -6.35 -6.84
N SER A 130 5.07 -5.74 -7.41
CA SER A 130 5.32 -5.81 -8.85
C SER A 130 5.75 -7.22 -9.28
N LYS A 131 5.22 -7.72 -10.40
CA LYS A 131 5.70 -8.96 -11.04
C LYS A 131 6.89 -8.72 -11.97
N HIS A 132 7.21 -7.48 -12.30
CA HIS A 132 8.30 -7.12 -13.20
C HIS A 132 9.48 -6.53 -12.43
N PRO A 133 10.72 -6.72 -12.90
CA PRO A 133 11.86 -6.00 -12.38
C PRO A 133 11.63 -4.48 -12.43
N ARG A 134 12.01 -3.79 -11.37
CA ARG A 134 11.89 -2.34 -11.23
C ARG A 134 13.23 -1.73 -10.81
N PRO A 135 13.44 -0.43 -11.06
CA PRO A 135 14.60 0.26 -10.51
C PRO A 135 14.63 0.11 -8.99
N GLN A 136 15.84 0.01 -8.46
CA GLN A 136 16.09 -0.03 -7.02
C GLN A 136 16.37 1.38 -6.55
N PHE A 137 15.57 1.89 -5.60
CA PHE A 137 15.64 3.27 -5.11
C PHE A 137 16.31 3.37 -3.73
N TYR A 138 16.10 2.37 -2.88
CA TYR A 138 16.51 2.38 -1.49
C TYR A 138 17.55 1.30 -1.21
N SER A 139 18.53 1.61 -0.37
CA SER A 139 19.37 0.59 0.26
C SER A 139 18.53 -0.29 1.21
N ALA A 140 19.09 -1.39 1.70
CA ALA A 140 18.40 -2.24 2.67
C ALA A 140 18.05 -1.48 3.96
N ASP A 141 19.01 -0.71 4.49
CA ASP A 141 18.83 0.06 5.74
C ASP A 141 17.76 1.15 5.60
N GLU A 142 17.77 1.88 4.48
CA GLU A 142 16.73 2.89 4.18
C GLU A 142 15.35 2.25 4.02
N ALA A 143 15.28 1.08 3.40
CA ALA A 143 14.05 0.32 3.23
C ALA A 143 13.49 -0.18 4.57
N GLU A 144 14.34 -0.70 5.46
CA GLU A 144 13.92 -1.10 6.81
C GLU A 144 13.39 0.08 7.62
N GLU A 145 14.06 1.23 7.55
CA GLU A 145 13.59 2.46 8.20
C GLU A 145 12.24 2.90 7.65
N LEU A 146 12.11 2.99 6.32
CA LEU A 146 10.88 3.39 5.64
C LEU A 146 9.70 2.48 6.00
N VAL A 147 9.91 1.17 6.03
CA VAL A 147 8.86 0.20 6.39
C VAL A 147 8.49 0.28 7.86
N ARG A 148 9.47 0.49 8.75
CA ARG A 148 9.22 0.68 10.18
C ARG A 148 8.34 1.91 10.46
N GLU A 149 8.62 3.03 9.79
CA GLU A 149 7.85 4.27 9.92
C GLU A 149 6.54 4.21 9.14
N GLY A 150 6.49 3.43 8.04
CA GLY A 150 5.37 3.29 7.13
C GLY A 150 5.28 4.38 6.05
N TYR A 151 5.99 5.48 6.22
CA TYR A 151 6.14 6.59 5.26
C TYR A 151 7.43 7.36 5.56
N LYS A 152 7.94 8.10 4.59
CA LYS A 152 9.10 8.98 4.80
C LYS A 152 9.16 10.11 3.78
N VAL A 153 9.61 11.29 4.21
CA VAL A 153 10.12 12.33 3.30
C VAL A 153 11.47 11.85 2.77
N ILE A 154 11.64 11.87 1.47
CA ILE A 154 12.83 11.34 0.79
C ILE A 154 13.71 12.51 0.33
N ASP A 155 14.76 12.78 1.08
CA ASP A 155 15.63 13.94 0.88
C ASP A 155 16.31 13.94 -0.49
N TRP A 156 16.84 12.79 -0.95
CA TRP A 156 17.51 12.71 -2.25
C TRP A 156 16.58 12.90 -3.46
N ALA A 157 15.27 12.75 -3.28
CA ALA A 157 14.25 12.97 -4.31
C ALA A 157 13.52 14.32 -4.15
N SER A 158 13.71 15.00 -3.02
CA SER A 158 13.17 16.32 -2.74
C SER A 158 14.09 17.41 -3.29
N THR A 159 13.55 18.59 -3.63
CA THR A 159 14.35 19.77 -4.01
C THR A 159 14.49 20.77 -2.86
N VAL A 160 13.95 20.42 -1.71
CA VAL A 160 13.95 21.19 -0.46
C VAL A 160 14.27 20.25 0.69
N SER A 161 14.92 20.74 1.76
CA SER A 161 15.18 19.93 2.95
C SER A 161 13.87 19.62 3.71
N ALA A 162 13.90 18.58 4.54
CA ALA A 162 12.71 18.15 5.31
C ALA A 162 12.20 19.23 6.27
N ASP A 163 13.08 20.11 6.74
CA ASP A 163 12.77 21.20 7.71
C ASP A 163 12.30 22.50 7.05
N GLU A 164 12.39 22.61 5.72
CA GLU A 164 11.95 23.79 4.98
C GLU A 164 10.53 23.61 4.43
N ASP A 165 9.79 24.72 4.34
CA ASP A 165 8.47 24.72 3.72
C ASP A 165 8.56 24.49 2.21
N PRO A 166 7.87 23.47 1.68
CA PRO A 166 7.78 23.24 0.25
C PRO A 166 6.76 24.19 -0.40
N ASP A 167 6.88 24.39 -1.72
CA ASP A 167 5.82 24.98 -2.53
C ASP A 167 4.81 23.91 -2.98
N LEU A 168 5.25 22.66 -3.07
CA LEU A 168 4.48 21.52 -3.53
C LEU A 168 4.91 20.25 -2.77
N VAL A 169 3.96 19.45 -2.34
CA VAL A 169 4.19 18.09 -1.86
C VAL A 169 3.77 17.09 -2.95
N ILE A 170 4.67 16.20 -3.33
CA ILE A 170 4.36 15.04 -4.18
C ILE A 170 4.50 13.79 -3.31
N ALA A 171 3.40 13.04 -3.17
CA ALA A 171 3.40 11.77 -2.44
C ALA A 171 3.11 10.61 -3.40
N ALA A 172 3.67 9.44 -3.09
CA ALA A 172 3.42 8.25 -3.88
C ALA A 172 3.30 7.00 -3.01
N ALA A 173 2.38 6.11 -3.37
CA ALA A 173 2.22 4.78 -2.77
C ALA A 173 2.00 3.73 -3.86
N GLY A 174 2.90 2.75 -3.93
CA GLY A 174 2.95 1.69 -4.94
C GLY A 174 4.12 1.83 -5.91
N THR A 175 4.45 0.76 -6.59
CA THR A 175 5.65 0.69 -7.43
C THR A 175 5.60 1.66 -8.62
N GLU A 176 4.54 1.60 -9.43
CA GLU A 176 4.34 2.50 -10.57
C GLU A 176 4.17 3.96 -10.13
N PRO A 177 3.32 4.29 -9.14
CA PRO A 177 3.20 5.66 -8.66
C PRO A 177 4.52 6.27 -8.19
N ASN A 178 5.38 5.51 -7.51
CA ASN A 178 6.71 6.01 -7.12
C ASN A 178 7.60 6.30 -8.31
N LEU A 179 7.64 5.39 -9.30
CA LEU A 179 8.44 5.58 -10.52
C LEU A 179 8.03 6.84 -11.28
N GLU A 180 6.73 7.01 -11.52
CA GLU A 180 6.20 8.16 -12.25
C GLU A 180 6.35 9.48 -11.47
N ALA A 181 6.17 9.45 -10.15
CA ALA A 181 6.40 10.63 -9.29
C ALA A 181 7.87 11.09 -9.33
N LEU A 182 8.82 10.18 -9.23
CA LEU A 182 10.25 10.49 -9.31
C LEU A 182 10.65 11.06 -10.70
N ALA A 183 10.06 10.49 -11.77
CA ALA A 183 10.25 11.02 -13.12
C ALA A 183 9.67 12.45 -13.25
N ALA A 184 8.46 12.68 -12.73
CA ALA A 184 7.81 13.98 -12.74
C ALA A 184 8.63 15.04 -11.97
N ILE A 185 9.15 14.70 -10.78
CA ILE A 185 10.01 15.59 -9.99
C ILE A 185 11.27 15.97 -10.79
N THR A 186 11.89 14.99 -11.45
CA THR A 186 13.07 15.24 -12.29
C THR A 186 12.79 16.23 -13.43
N ILE A 187 11.63 16.09 -14.08
CA ILE A 187 11.19 16.99 -15.15
C ILE A 187 10.87 18.39 -14.60
N LEU A 188 10.13 18.46 -13.49
CA LEU A 188 9.77 19.72 -12.84
C LEU A 188 11.00 20.50 -12.38
N HIS A 189 11.96 19.82 -11.76
CA HIS A 189 13.21 20.46 -11.30
C HIS A 189 14.04 21.02 -12.46
N LYS A 190 14.02 20.36 -13.63
CA LYS A 190 14.66 20.91 -14.84
C LYS A 190 13.95 22.14 -15.40
N ALA A 191 12.61 22.12 -15.38
CA ALA A 191 11.80 23.21 -15.94
C ALA A 191 11.68 24.41 -14.99
N PHE A 192 11.67 24.15 -13.69
CA PHE A 192 11.47 25.14 -12.62
C PHE A 192 12.46 24.87 -11.48
N PRO A 193 13.75 25.23 -11.61
CA PRO A 193 14.78 24.92 -10.61
C PRO A 193 14.54 25.54 -9.24
N GLU A 194 13.78 26.64 -9.18
CA GLU A 194 13.41 27.34 -7.95
C GLU A 194 12.24 26.69 -7.17
N LEU A 195 11.51 25.77 -7.82
CA LEU A 195 10.34 25.12 -7.20
C LEU A 195 10.77 24.18 -6.08
N LYS A 196 10.28 24.44 -4.87
CA LYS A 196 10.53 23.64 -3.68
C LYS A 196 9.57 22.46 -3.61
N ILE A 197 10.05 21.28 -3.97
CA ILE A 197 9.25 20.04 -3.98
C ILE A 197 9.69 19.15 -2.83
N ARG A 198 8.74 18.75 -1.98
CA ARG A 198 8.91 17.68 -1.00
C ARG A 198 8.35 16.39 -1.57
N PHE A 199 9.15 15.32 -1.59
CA PHE A 199 8.70 14.00 -1.99
C PHE A 199 8.46 13.10 -0.77
N VAL A 200 7.30 12.45 -0.74
CA VAL A 200 6.88 11.53 0.33
C VAL A 200 6.61 10.15 -0.24
N ASN A 201 7.36 9.16 0.16
CA ASN A 201 7.03 7.76 -0.12
C ASN A 201 6.18 7.18 1.02
N VAL A 202 5.07 6.53 0.67
CA VAL A 202 4.17 5.88 1.62
C VAL A 202 4.14 4.39 1.34
N VAL A 203 4.53 3.58 2.32
CA VAL A 203 4.56 2.11 2.23
C VAL A 203 3.39 1.49 2.98
N ASP A 204 3.10 1.87 4.23
CA ASP A 204 1.88 1.47 4.94
C ASP A 204 0.84 2.58 4.80
N ILE A 205 -0.10 2.39 3.86
CA ILE A 205 -1.07 3.45 3.54
C ILE A 205 -2.01 3.75 4.72
N LEU A 206 -2.32 2.77 5.55
CA LEU A 206 -3.20 2.94 6.71
C LEU A 206 -2.54 3.74 7.84
N LYS A 207 -1.21 3.85 7.84
CA LYS A 207 -0.44 4.69 8.77
C LYS A 207 -0.79 6.18 8.66
N LEU A 208 -1.28 6.63 7.51
CA LEU A 208 -1.71 8.01 7.30
C LEU A 208 -3.04 8.36 7.97
N ARG A 209 -3.78 7.39 8.50
CA ARG A 209 -5.04 7.62 9.20
C ARG A 209 -4.84 8.39 10.50
N HIS A 210 -5.88 9.09 10.94
CA HIS A 210 -5.87 9.78 12.23
C HIS A 210 -5.90 8.76 13.40
N PRO A 211 -5.24 9.05 14.55
CA PRO A 211 -5.21 8.14 15.70
C PRO A 211 -6.58 7.76 16.27
N SER A 212 -7.62 8.57 16.03
CA SER A 212 -9.00 8.21 16.41
C SER A 212 -9.57 7.04 15.59
N VAL A 213 -8.99 6.76 14.41
CA VAL A 213 -9.38 5.66 13.51
C VAL A 213 -8.43 4.49 13.65
N ASP A 214 -7.14 4.74 13.60
CA ASP A 214 -6.06 3.75 13.78
C ASP A 214 -5.06 4.27 14.82
N ALA A 215 -4.94 3.59 15.96
CA ALA A 215 -4.05 4.00 17.04
C ALA A 215 -2.57 4.14 16.62
N ARG A 216 -2.17 3.56 15.49
CA ARG A 216 -0.85 3.71 14.88
C ARG A 216 -0.74 4.93 13.96
N GLY A 217 -1.87 5.56 13.67
CA GLY A 217 -1.97 6.65 12.71
C GLY A 217 -1.23 7.89 13.15
N LEU A 218 -1.12 8.85 12.22
CA LEU A 218 -0.47 10.13 12.44
C LEU A 218 -1.40 11.09 13.16
N SER A 219 -0.92 11.76 14.21
CA SER A 219 -1.56 12.95 14.74
C SER A 219 -1.66 14.05 13.68
N ASP A 220 -2.50 15.04 13.89
CA ASP A 220 -2.59 16.17 12.96
C ASP A 220 -1.26 16.93 12.87
N GLU A 221 -0.55 17.08 13.99
CA GLU A 221 0.77 17.71 13.99
C GLU A 221 1.80 16.94 13.15
N GLU A 222 1.85 15.61 13.26
CA GLU A 222 2.73 14.77 12.45
C GLU A 222 2.34 14.80 10.98
N PHE A 223 1.04 14.76 10.69
CA PHE A 223 0.52 14.81 9.33
C PHE A 223 0.83 16.16 8.66
N ASP A 224 0.63 17.27 9.36
CA ASP A 224 0.90 18.62 8.87
C ASP A 224 2.39 18.87 8.62
N LYS A 225 3.28 18.28 9.41
CA LYS A 225 4.74 18.33 9.14
C LYS A 225 5.10 17.70 7.80
N VAL A 226 4.40 16.66 7.39
CA VAL A 226 4.65 15.94 6.13
C VAL A 226 3.94 16.60 4.96
N PHE A 227 2.62 16.81 5.10
CA PHE A 227 1.72 17.23 4.01
C PHE A 227 1.38 18.72 4.03
N THR A 228 1.88 19.48 5.02
CA THR A 228 1.56 20.90 5.27
C THR A 228 0.07 21.14 5.56
N THR A 229 -0.31 22.35 5.83
CA THR A 229 -1.71 22.73 6.08
C THR A 229 -2.40 23.41 4.90
N ASP A 230 -1.63 23.90 3.92
CA ASP A 230 -2.13 24.80 2.87
C ASP A 230 -1.49 24.56 1.48
N LYS A 231 -0.30 23.95 1.43
CA LYS A 231 0.39 23.77 0.14
C LYS A 231 -0.29 22.70 -0.72
N PRO A 232 -0.20 22.81 -2.05
CA PRO A 232 -0.71 21.78 -2.94
C PRO A 232 -0.08 20.41 -2.63
N VAL A 233 -0.91 19.38 -2.59
CA VAL A 233 -0.49 17.98 -2.48
C VAL A 233 -0.95 17.24 -3.72
N ILE A 234 -0.02 16.63 -4.43
CA ILE A 234 -0.31 15.67 -5.49
C ILE A 234 0.02 14.28 -4.95
N PHE A 235 -0.98 13.41 -4.86
CA PHE A 235 -0.82 12.05 -4.37
C PHE A 235 -1.00 11.04 -5.51
N ALA A 236 0.08 10.42 -5.95
CA ALA A 236 0.05 9.31 -6.90
C ALA A 236 -0.23 8.00 -6.14
N PHE A 237 -1.34 7.34 -6.42
CA PHE A 237 -1.82 6.20 -5.67
C PHE A 237 -2.11 4.98 -6.56
N HIS A 238 -1.70 3.83 -6.11
CA HIS A 238 -1.90 2.57 -6.81
C HIS A 238 -3.38 2.17 -6.95
N GLY A 239 -4.20 2.43 -5.93
CA GLY A 239 -5.60 2.06 -5.87
C GLY A 239 -6.56 3.18 -6.28
N TYR A 240 -7.83 3.03 -5.91
CA TYR A 240 -8.86 4.04 -6.19
C TYR A 240 -8.67 5.31 -5.36
N GLU A 241 -8.83 6.47 -5.99
CA GLU A 241 -8.62 7.80 -5.39
C GLU A 241 -9.42 8.03 -4.09
N GLY A 242 -10.60 7.42 -3.97
CA GLY A 242 -11.51 7.60 -2.83
C GLY A 242 -10.85 7.29 -1.49
N MET A 243 -9.99 6.28 -1.43
CA MET A 243 -9.27 5.89 -0.22
C MET A 243 -8.36 7.00 0.31
N ILE A 244 -7.63 7.68 -0.57
CA ILE A 244 -6.75 8.80 -0.17
C ILE A 244 -7.58 10.01 0.22
N ARG A 245 -8.66 10.30 -0.51
CA ARG A 245 -9.57 11.40 -0.16
C ARG A 245 -10.19 11.20 1.21
N ASP A 246 -10.56 9.98 1.57
CA ASP A 246 -11.10 9.65 2.90
C ASP A 246 -10.05 9.90 4.02
N ILE A 247 -8.80 9.47 3.81
CA ILE A 247 -7.70 9.72 4.75
C ILE A 247 -7.49 11.23 4.99
N PHE A 248 -7.58 12.05 3.94
CA PHE A 248 -7.38 13.50 4.01
C PHE A 248 -8.62 14.28 4.46
N PHE A 249 -9.82 13.68 4.45
CA PHE A 249 -11.09 14.38 4.66
C PHE A 249 -11.15 15.19 5.96
N ASN A 250 -10.61 14.64 7.05
CA ASN A 250 -10.58 15.28 8.36
C ASN A 250 -9.23 15.93 8.69
N ARG A 251 -8.32 16.08 7.73
CA ARG A 251 -7.03 16.73 7.90
C ARG A 251 -7.13 18.22 7.58
N HIS A 252 -6.14 18.99 8.02
CA HIS A 252 -6.16 20.45 7.81
C HIS A 252 -5.96 20.82 6.35
N ASN A 253 -5.13 20.07 5.60
CA ASN A 253 -4.85 20.37 4.21
C ASN A 253 -5.91 19.78 3.27
N HIS A 254 -6.70 20.64 2.65
CA HIS A 254 -7.69 20.27 1.62
C HIS A 254 -7.22 20.56 0.19
N ASN A 255 -6.00 21.09 0.00
CA ASN A 255 -5.44 21.35 -1.33
C ASN A 255 -4.81 20.06 -1.92
N LEU A 256 -5.62 19.03 -2.06
CA LEU A 256 -5.24 17.70 -2.47
C LEU A 256 -5.73 17.36 -3.88
N ARG A 257 -4.81 16.86 -4.70
CA ARG A 257 -5.13 16.16 -5.95
C ARG A 257 -4.62 14.72 -5.86
N VAL A 258 -5.51 13.76 -6.08
CA VAL A 258 -5.16 12.34 -6.13
C VAL A 258 -5.16 11.88 -7.58
N HIS A 259 -4.11 11.17 -7.96
CA HIS A 259 -4.01 10.43 -9.20
C HIS A 259 -3.95 8.95 -8.84
N GLY A 260 -5.09 8.30 -8.85
CA GLY A 260 -5.26 6.88 -8.59
C GLY A 260 -5.63 6.12 -9.84
N TYR A 261 -5.80 4.81 -9.69
CA TYR A 261 -6.32 3.97 -10.77
C TYR A 261 -7.74 4.43 -11.17
N ARG A 262 -7.99 4.50 -12.48
CA ARG A 262 -9.30 4.78 -13.05
C ARG A 262 -9.81 3.57 -13.81
N GLU A 263 -11.05 3.20 -13.52
CA GLU A 263 -11.71 2.07 -14.15
C GLU A 263 -11.99 2.36 -15.62
N ASN A 264 -11.25 1.75 -16.52
CA ASN A 264 -11.47 1.80 -17.95
C ASN A 264 -11.71 0.41 -18.52
N GLY A 265 -10.93 -0.56 -18.07
CA GLY A 265 -11.09 -1.96 -18.41
C GLY A 265 -10.68 -2.36 -19.83
N ASP A 266 -10.08 -1.46 -20.59
CA ASP A 266 -9.66 -1.73 -21.97
C ASP A 266 -8.26 -2.38 -22.03
N ILE A 267 -7.98 -3.05 -23.13
CA ILE A 267 -6.63 -3.44 -23.52
C ILE A 267 -5.94 -2.20 -24.04
N THR A 268 -4.83 -1.82 -23.41
CA THR A 268 -4.10 -0.59 -23.71
C THR A 268 -2.60 -0.86 -23.84
N THR A 269 -1.83 0.16 -24.15
CA THR A 269 -0.38 0.09 -23.93
C THR A 269 -0.05 0.40 -22.47
N PRO A 270 1.10 -0.06 -21.94
CA PRO A 270 1.55 0.32 -20.59
C PRO A 270 1.64 1.84 -20.38
N PHE A 271 1.94 2.59 -21.43
CA PHE A 271 1.98 4.05 -21.39
C PHE A 271 0.58 4.64 -21.25
N ASP A 272 -0.36 4.23 -22.10
CA ASP A 272 -1.74 4.74 -22.05
C ASP A 272 -2.40 4.47 -20.69
N MET A 273 -2.16 3.27 -20.11
CA MET A 273 -2.69 2.92 -18.81
C MET A 273 -2.21 3.84 -17.67
N ARG A 274 -1.04 4.47 -17.83
CA ARG A 274 -0.52 5.43 -16.83
C ARG A 274 -0.99 6.86 -17.06
N VAL A 275 -1.40 7.17 -18.28
CA VAL A 275 -1.82 8.53 -18.68
C VAL A 275 -3.33 8.73 -18.50
N MET A 276 -4.12 7.67 -18.61
CA MET A 276 -5.58 7.69 -18.39
C MET A 276 -5.94 7.86 -16.92
#